data_f5501b8d685362a990a2518d7e097489
#
_entry.id   f5501b8d685362a990a2518d7e097489
#
_cell.length_a   1.000
_cell.length_b   1.000
_cell.length_c   1.000
_cell.angle_alpha   90.00
_cell.angle_beta   90.00
_cell.angle_gamma   90.00
#
_symmetry.space_group_name_H-M   'P 1'
#
loop_
_entity.id
_entity.type
_entity.pdbx_description
1 polymer ?
#
loop_
_entity_poly.entity_id
_entity_poly.type
_entity_poly.pdbx_seq_one_letter_code
_entity_poly.pdbx_strand_id
1 'polypeptide(L)'
;GGEGGGGGGGLIKTPPPLRRRADREALVAGIQDGTIEVIATDHAPHTVAEKARGLAGSAMGIVGLETAFPLLYKYLVLKGVITLEKLVALMSANPRRIFALEGGVEEGDAADFTVLDLGAEYAVDPGTFLSKGRATPFAGWKVQGRAVLTVVGGKEVYDDNYESNR
;
A
#
# COMPACT_ATOMS: atom_id res chain seq x y z
N GLY A 1 -15.21 -23.89 -27.50
CA GLY A 1 -16.17 -23.60 -26.47
C GLY A 1 -15.45 -23.60 -25.11
N GLY A 2 -15.42 -22.50 -24.42
CA GLY A 2 -14.80 -22.32 -23.10
C GLY A 2 -15.10 -20.91 -22.64
N GLU A 3 -16.34 -20.62 -22.33
CA GLU A 3 -16.74 -19.42 -21.61
C GLU A 3 -16.40 -19.64 -20.14
N GLY A 4 -15.50 -18.84 -19.58
CA GLY A 4 -15.17 -18.89 -18.17
C GLY A 4 -14.21 -17.80 -17.79
N GLY A 5 -14.68 -16.61 -17.46
CA GLY A 5 -13.79 -15.56 -16.98
C GLY A 5 -14.37 -14.15 -16.82
N GLY A 6 -15.67 -14.04 -16.56
CA GLY A 6 -16.33 -12.73 -16.47
C GLY A 6 -16.21 -11.97 -15.14
N GLY A 7 -15.69 -12.57 -14.07
CA GLY A 7 -15.76 -11.98 -12.72
C GLY A 7 -14.54 -11.20 -12.22
N GLY A 8 -13.35 -11.47 -12.75
CA GLY A 8 -12.10 -10.94 -12.18
C GLY A 8 -11.67 -9.54 -12.65
N GLY A 9 -12.14 -9.09 -13.80
CA GLY A 9 -11.66 -7.84 -14.41
C GLY A 9 -11.99 -6.56 -13.63
N GLY A 10 -13.09 -6.55 -12.90
CA GLY A 10 -13.49 -5.40 -12.08
C GLY A 10 -12.58 -5.15 -10.87
N LEU A 11 -11.96 -6.20 -10.32
CA LEU A 11 -11.09 -6.11 -9.15
C LEU A 11 -9.79 -5.33 -9.43
N ILE A 12 -9.30 -5.36 -10.67
CA ILE A 12 -8.04 -4.71 -11.08
C ILE A 12 -8.26 -3.42 -11.88
N LYS A 13 -9.50 -2.95 -11.98
CA LYS A 13 -9.81 -1.72 -12.70
C LYS A 13 -9.35 -0.50 -11.93
N THR A 14 -8.34 0.22 -12.41
CA THR A 14 -7.75 1.42 -11.79
C THR A 14 -7.53 2.53 -12.84
N PRO A 15 -7.62 3.81 -12.48
CA PRO A 15 -7.05 4.95 -13.19
C PRO A 15 -5.72 5.37 -12.52
N PRO A 16 -4.62 5.55 -13.23
CA PRO A 16 -4.41 5.14 -14.63
C PRO A 16 -4.39 3.61 -14.78
N PRO A 17 -4.69 3.07 -15.96
CA PRO A 17 -4.67 1.63 -16.19
C PRO A 17 -3.23 1.10 -16.07
N LEU A 18 -3.11 -0.20 -15.73
CA LEU A 18 -1.81 -0.87 -15.67
C LEU A 18 -1.10 -0.75 -17.03
N ARG A 19 0.18 -0.43 -17.01
CA ARG A 19 0.98 -0.11 -18.17
C ARG A 19 1.86 -1.28 -18.61
N ARG A 20 2.57 -1.10 -19.74
CA ARG A 20 3.53 -2.06 -20.28
C ARG A 20 4.76 -2.17 -19.37
N ARG A 21 5.57 -3.20 -19.62
CA ARG A 21 6.82 -3.43 -18.89
C ARG A 21 7.78 -2.24 -18.95
N ALA A 22 7.93 -1.62 -20.12
CA ALA A 22 8.79 -0.46 -20.30
C ALA A 22 8.36 0.75 -19.43
N ASP A 23 7.06 0.99 -19.32
CA ASP A 23 6.53 2.07 -18.49
C ASP A 23 6.85 1.82 -17.01
N ARG A 24 6.72 0.57 -16.54
CA ARG A 24 7.09 0.17 -15.18
C ARG A 24 8.59 0.35 -14.94
N GLU A 25 9.43 -0.04 -15.87
CA GLU A 25 10.88 0.13 -15.80
C GLU A 25 11.27 1.61 -15.72
N ALA A 26 10.60 2.48 -16.50
CA ALA A 26 10.79 3.93 -16.42
C ALA A 26 10.38 4.52 -15.07
N LEU A 27 9.27 4.05 -14.47
CA LEU A 27 8.86 4.47 -13.12
C LEU A 27 9.89 4.06 -12.08
N VAL A 28 10.41 2.84 -12.15
CA VAL A 28 11.47 2.36 -11.24
C VAL A 28 12.74 3.21 -11.40
N ALA A 29 13.16 3.51 -12.62
CA ALA A 29 14.30 4.38 -12.88
C ALA A 29 14.08 5.77 -12.28
N GLY A 30 12.89 6.37 -12.45
CA GLY A 30 12.54 7.67 -11.88
C GLY A 30 12.51 7.68 -10.34
N ILE A 31 12.17 6.55 -9.71
CA ILE A 31 12.31 6.39 -8.26
C ILE A 31 13.78 6.34 -7.85
N GLN A 32 14.62 5.62 -8.60
CA GLN A 32 16.04 5.46 -8.28
C GLN A 32 16.83 6.77 -8.44
N ASP A 33 16.59 7.51 -9.51
CA ASP A 33 17.30 8.76 -9.82
C ASP A 33 16.75 9.99 -9.07
N GLY A 34 15.56 9.84 -8.43
CA GLY A 34 14.95 10.89 -7.64
C GLY A 34 13.98 11.80 -8.42
N THR A 35 13.74 11.54 -9.69
CA THR A 35 12.71 12.24 -10.48
C THR A 35 11.32 12.04 -9.88
N ILE A 36 11.06 10.85 -9.33
CA ILE A 36 9.85 10.55 -8.56
C ILE A 36 10.19 10.64 -7.07
N GLU A 37 9.62 11.65 -6.41
CA GLU A 37 9.89 11.94 -5.01
C GLU A 37 8.86 11.36 -4.03
N VAL A 38 7.68 10.92 -4.50
CA VAL A 38 6.57 10.44 -3.66
C VAL A 38 5.95 9.20 -4.25
N ILE A 39 5.63 8.23 -3.40
CA ILE A 39 4.75 7.11 -3.70
C ILE A 39 3.48 7.27 -2.87
N ALA A 40 2.33 7.39 -3.56
CA ALA A 40 1.01 7.45 -2.95
C ALA A 40 0.23 6.16 -3.27
N THR A 41 -0.66 5.77 -2.36
CA THR A 41 -1.42 4.52 -2.49
C THR A 41 -2.58 4.61 -3.44
N ASP A 42 -3.11 5.82 -3.66
CA ASP A 42 -4.39 6.05 -4.35
C ASP A 42 -5.50 5.13 -3.81
N HIS A 43 -5.57 5.00 -2.47
CA HIS A 43 -6.52 4.14 -1.79
C HIS A 43 -7.95 4.54 -2.12
N ALA A 44 -8.63 3.73 -2.92
CA ALA A 44 -10.00 3.97 -3.37
C ALA A 44 -10.88 2.74 -3.10
N PRO A 45 -11.39 2.61 -1.85
CA PRO A 45 -12.23 1.48 -1.47
C PRO A 45 -13.62 1.58 -2.10
N HIS A 46 -14.08 0.45 -2.63
CA HIS A 46 -15.42 0.29 -3.18
C HIS A 46 -16.08 -0.97 -2.62
N THR A 47 -17.40 -0.99 -2.61
CA THR A 47 -18.16 -2.16 -2.17
C THR A 47 -17.97 -3.33 -3.14
N VAL A 48 -18.24 -4.55 -2.66
CA VAL A 48 -18.20 -5.76 -3.50
C VAL A 48 -19.19 -5.61 -4.66
N ALA A 49 -20.39 -5.05 -4.43
CA ALA A 49 -21.39 -4.84 -5.45
C ALA A 49 -20.93 -3.87 -6.56
N GLU A 50 -20.21 -2.80 -6.20
CA GLU A 50 -19.66 -1.85 -7.18
C GLU A 50 -18.53 -2.46 -8.01
N LYS A 51 -17.77 -3.39 -7.42
CA LYS A 51 -16.67 -4.08 -8.11
C LYS A 51 -17.11 -5.32 -8.89
N ALA A 52 -18.30 -5.83 -8.66
CA ALA A 52 -18.85 -7.03 -9.32
C ALA A 52 -19.51 -6.78 -10.68
N ARG A 53 -19.54 -5.54 -11.18
CA ARG A 53 -20.24 -5.14 -12.41
C ARG A 53 -19.46 -5.40 -13.71
N GLY A 54 -18.49 -6.29 -13.68
CA GLY A 54 -17.58 -6.57 -14.81
C GLY A 54 -16.62 -5.42 -15.09
N LEU A 55 -15.75 -5.57 -16.10
CA LEU A 55 -14.71 -4.57 -16.37
C LEU A 55 -15.28 -3.20 -16.75
N ALA A 56 -16.34 -3.15 -17.55
CA ALA A 56 -16.93 -1.89 -17.99
C ALA A 56 -17.72 -1.18 -16.88
N GLY A 57 -18.53 -1.90 -16.11
CA GLY A 57 -19.45 -1.34 -15.13
C GLY A 57 -18.91 -1.19 -13.72
N SER A 58 -17.75 -1.79 -13.39
CA SER A 58 -17.17 -1.69 -12.06
C SER A 58 -16.57 -0.33 -11.78
N ALA A 59 -16.67 0.11 -10.51
CA ALA A 59 -15.99 1.30 -10.02
C ALA A 59 -14.48 1.18 -10.18
N MET A 60 -13.81 2.30 -10.47
CA MET A 60 -12.36 2.38 -10.55
C MET A 60 -11.77 2.53 -9.16
N GLY A 61 -10.66 1.84 -8.88
CA GLY A 61 -9.94 1.92 -7.62
C GLY A 61 -9.81 0.58 -6.91
N ILE A 62 -8.79 0.50 -6.08
CA ILE A 62 -8.47 -0.66 -5.22
C ILE A 62 -8.13 -0.16 -3.82
N VAL A 63 -8.19 -1.05 -2.83
CA VAL A 63 -7.61 -0.75 -1.51
C VAL A 63 -6.08 -0.81 -1.59
N GLY A 64 -5.40 0.13 -0.97
CA GLY A 64 -3.93 0.25 -1.06
C GLY A 64 -3.23 0.54 0.26
N LEU A 65 -3.90 1.10 1.28
CA LEU A 65 -3.24 1.53 2.52
C LEU A 65 -2.55 0.36 3.24
N GLU A 66 -3.21 -0.78 3.36
CA GLU A 66 -2.71 -1.92 4.12
C GLU A 66 -1.73 -2.80 3.34
N THR A 67 -1.63 -2.60 2.03
CA THR A 67 -0.75 -3.41 1.16
C THR A 67 0.45 -2.64 0.60
N ALA A 68 0.44 -1.31 0.65
CA ALA A 68 1.48 -0.49 0.01
C ALA A 68 2.87 -0.78 0.58
N PHE A 69 3.06 -0.62 1.89
CA PHE A 69 4.38 -0.83 2.50
C PHE A 69 4.90 -2.25 2.28
N PRO A 70 4.19 -3.34 2.62
CA PRO A 70 4.72 -4.69 2.47
C PRO A 70 5.02 -5.09 1.03
N LEU A 71 4.24 -4.60 0.06
CA LEU A 71 4.52 -4.83 -1.36
C LEU A 71 5.78 -4.09 -1.81
N LEU A 72 5.89 -2.80 -1.50
CA LEU A 72 7.05 -1.99 -1.88
C LEU A 72 8.32 -2.48 -1.17
N TYR A 73 8.23 -2.83 0.10
CA TYR A 73 9.33 -3.40 0.86
C TYR A 73 9.83 -4.69 0.20
N LYS A 74 8.93 -5.63 -0.08
CA LYS A 74 9.29 -6.91 -0.70
C LYS A 74 9.86 -6.76 -2.11
N TYR A 75 9.23 -5.94 -2.96
CA TYR A 75 9.56 -5.91 -4.38
C TYR A 75 10.57 -4.83 -4.76
N LEU A 76 10.82 -3.84 -3.92
CA LEU A 76 11.83 -2.82 -4.17
C LEU A 76 13.01 -2.93 -3.21
N VAL A 77 12.76 -3.04 -1.89
CA VAL A 77 13.85 -3.05 -0.90
C VAL A 77 14.53 -4.41 -0.84
N LEU A 78 13.80 -5.49 -0.59
CA LEU A 78 14.38 -6.83 -0.50
C LEU A 78 14.96 -7.34 -1.84
N LYS A 79 14.57 -6.72 -2.95
CA LYS A 79 15.17 -6.98 -4.27
C LYS A 79 16.38 -6.08 -4.58
N GLY A 80 16.77 -5.20 -3.65
CA GLY A 80 17.91 -4.31 -3.82
C GLY A 80 17.71 -3.21 -4.87
N VAL A 81 16.45 -2.90 -5.23
CA VAL A 81 16.12 -1.84 -6.20
C VAL A 81 16.31 -0.46 -5.56
N ILE A 82 15.89 -0.31 -4.31
CA ILE A 82 16.09 0.89 -3.46
C ILE A 82 16.42 0.46 -2.03
N THR A 83 16.91 1.39 -1.20
CA THR A 83 17.11 1.14 0.24
C THR A 83 15.80 1.33 1.03
N LEU A 84 15.79 0.87 2.28
CA LEU A 84 14.65 1.09 3.19
C LEU A 84 14.45 2.57 3.49
N GLU A 85 15.55 3.30 3.70
CA GLU A 85 15.53 4.76 3.94
C GLU A 85 14.90 5.49 2.74
N LYS A 86 15.23 5.08 1.51
CA LYS A 86 14.61 5.63 0.30
C LYS A 86 13.12 5.34 0.28
N LEU A 87 12.67 4.14 0.64
CA LEU A 87 11.25 3.81 0.71
C LEU A 87 10.52 4.68 1.75
N VAL A 88 11.10 4.85 2.94
CA VAL A 88 10.54 5.72 3.98
C VAL A 88 10.49 7.18 3.51
N ALA A 89 11.54 7.65 2.83
CA ALA A 89 11.53 8.99 2.25
C ALA A 89 10.39 9.19 1.26
N LEU A 90 10.19 8.25 0.32
CA LEU A 90 9.14 8.31 -0.70
C LEU A 90 7.71 8.26 -0.13
N MET A 91 7.50 7.55 0.98
CA MET A 91 6.17 7.35 1.56
C MET A 91 5.84 8.31 2.71
N SER A 92 6.84 8.92 3.35
CA SER A 92 6.66 9.72 4.56
C SER A 92 7.41 11.06 4.52
N ALA A 93 8.76 11.05 4.53
CA ALA A 93 9.53 12.28 4.71
C ALA A 93 9.35 13.28 3.56
N ASN A 94 9.38 12.82 2.31
CA ASN A 94 9.20 13.68 1.15
C ASN A 94 7.78 14.27 1.05
N PRO A 95 6.69 13.49 1.22
CA PRO A 95 5.34 14.07 1.31
C PRO A 95 5.23 15.12 2.42
N ARG A 96 5.76 14.86 3.62
CA ARG A 96 5.75 15.85 4.71
C ARG A 96 6.46 17.14 4.31
N ARG A 97 7.64 17.05 3.74
CA ARG A 97 8.40 18.21 3.25
C ARG A 97 7.64 18.99 2.15
N ILE A 98 7.07 18.30 1.17
CA ILE A 98 6.39 18.91 0.03
C ILE A 98 5.10 19.64 0.46
N PHE A 99 4.35 19.04 1.38
CA PHE A 99 3.10 19.61 1.87
C PHE A 99 3.27 20.45 3.14
N ALA A 100 4.50 20.72 3.58
CA ALA A 100 4.82 21.46 4.80
C ALA A 100 4.05 20.93 6.03
N LEU A 101 3.99 19.61 6.18
CA LEU A 101 3.38 18.96 7.33
C LEU A 101 4.37 18.92 8.48
N GLU A 102 3.93 19.39 9.65
CA GLU A 102 4.71 19.33 10.88
C GLU A 102 4.81 17.89 11.40
N GLY A 103 5.76 17.66 12.31
CA GLY A 103 5.98 16.40 12.97
C GLY A 103 7.03 15.52 12.28
N GLY A 104 7.54 14.59 13.05
CA GLY A 104 8.60 13.66 12.69
C GLY A 104 8.78 12.67 13.84
N VAL A 105 10.03 12.31 14.11
CA VAL A 105 10.45 11.46 15.24
C VAL A 105 11.56 12.12 16.05
N GLU A 106 11.67 13.45 15.96
CA GLU A 106 12.62 14.25 16.73
C GLU A 106 12.08 14.55 18.12
N GLU A 107 12.98 14.84 19.05
CA GLU A 107 12.59 15.25 20.42
C GLU A 107 11.82 16.57 20.38
N GLY A 108 10.60 16.56 20.90
CA GLY A 108 9.70 17.72 20.90
C GLY A 108 8.62 17.67 19.81
N ASP A 109 8.72 16.76 18.87
CA ASP A 109 7.66 16.53 17.89
C ASP A 109 6.41 15.89 18.52
N ALA A 110 5.27 16.05 17.86
CA ALA A 110 4.09 15.25 18.18
C ALA A 110 4.41 13.77 17.89
N ALA A 111 4.00 12.88 18.81
CA ALA A 111 4.23 11.44 18.65
C ALA A 111 3.29 10.87 17.57
N ASP A 112 3.69 10.97 16.33
CA ASP A 112 3.00 10.45 15.14
C ASP A 112 3.95 9.48 14.40
N PHE A 113 3.86 8.19 14.72
CA PHE A 113 4.76 7.20 14.13
C PHE A 113 4.10 5.83 13.98
N THR A 114 4.71 4.99 13.14
CA THR A 114 4.35 3.58 12.97
C THR A 114 5.58 2.71 13.21
N VAL A 115 5.43 1.66 14.00
CA VAL A 115 6.44 0.61 14.19
C VAL A 115 6.18 -0.52 13.21
N LEU A 116 7.23 -0.95 12.53
CA LEU A 116 7.17 -1.98 11.50
C LEU A 116 7.99 -3.20 11.93
N ASP A 117 7.39 -4.39 11.93
CA ASP A 117 8.13 -5.65 11.96
C ASP A 117 8.54 -6.02 10.54
N LEU A 118 9.82 -5.82 10.23
CA LEU A 118 10.38 -6.10 8.90
C LEU A 118 10.59 -7.60 8.64
N GLY A 119 10.55 -8.43 9.68
CA GLY A 119 10.71 -9.89 9.58
C GLY A 119 9.40 -10.63 9.33
N ALA A 120 8.25 -10.02 9.64
CA ALA A 120 6.95 -10.68 9.54
C ALA A 120 6.60 -11.02 8.09
N GLU A 121 6.47 -12.31 7.79
CA GLU A 121 6.01 -12.83 6.50
C GLU A 121 4.56 -13.31 6.60
N TYR A 122 3.72 -12.92 5.63
CA TYR A 122 2.32 -13.31 5.58
C TYR A 122 1.76 -13.29 4.16
N ALA A 123 0.57 -13.88 3.99
CA ALA A 123 -0.20 -13.74 2.75
C ALA A 123 -1.22 -12.61 2.90
N VAL A 124 -1.35 -11.78 1.88
CA VAL A 124 -2.38 -10.74 1.84
C VAL A 124 -3.76 -11.37 1.89
N ASP A 125 -4.49 -11.13 2.97
CA ASP A 125 -5.87 -11.55 3.15
C ASP A 125 -6.81 -10.33 3.19
N PRO A 126 -7.58 -10.08 2.13
CA PRO A 126 -8.55 -8.96 2.14
C PRO A 126 -9.60 -9.08 3.23
N GLY A 127 -9.83 -10.27 3.78
CA GLY A 127 -10.76 -10.51 4.89
C GLY A 127 -10.36 -9.79 6.17
N THR A 128 -9.05 -9.60 6.39
CA THR A 128 -8.49 -8.97 7.59
C THR A 128 -8.33 -7.44 7.47
N PHE A 129 -8.63 -6.83 6.33
CA PHE A 129 -8.45 -5.40 6.16
C PHE A 129 -9.36 -4.59 7.10
N LEU A 130 -8.82 -3.53 7.69
CA LEU A 130 -9.58 -2.54 8.45
C LEU A 130 -10.43 -1.67 7.53
N SER A 131 -9.98 -1.44 6.30
CA SER A 131 -10.76 -0.79 5.25
C SER A 131 -12.08 -1.55 5.01
N LYS A 132 -13.17 -0.83 4.77
CA LYS A 132 -14.45 -1.43 4.36
C LYS A 132 -14.39 -2.04 2.95
N GLY A 133 -13.52 -1.53 2.09
CA GLY A 133 -13.25 -2.12 0.78
C GLY A 133 -12.40 -3.39 0.90
N ARG A 134 -12.61 -4.34 -0.02
CA ARG A 134 -11.88 -5.62 -0.08
C ARG A 134 -11.24 -5.86 -1.44
N ALA A 135 -11.45 -4.95 -2.41
CA ALA A 135 -10.98 -5.13 -3.77
C ALA A 135 -9.47 -4.86 -3.86
N THR A 136 -8.71 -5.93 -4.05
CA THR A 136 -7.26 -5.89 -4.26
C THR A 136 -6.83 -6.98 -5.25
N PRO A 137 -5.90 -6.71 -6.17
CA PRO A 137 -5.30 -7.72 -7.03
C PRO A 137 -4.25 -8.57 -6.29
N PHE A 138 -3.90 -8.23 -5.06
CA PHE A 138 -2.80 -8.82 -4.31
C PHE A 138 -3.25 -9.93 -3.34
N ALA A 139 -4.53 -10.30 -3.32
CA ALA A 139 -5.03 -11.38 -2.47
C ALA A 139 -4.20 -12.66 -2.64
N GLY A 140 -3.76 -13.24 -1.52
CA GLY A 140 -2.91 -14.44 -1.49
C GLY A 140 -1.42 -14.19 -1.81
N TRP A 141 -1.02 -12.97 -2.18
CA TRP A 141 0.39 -12.67 -2.40
C TRP A 141 1.17 -12.74 -1.08
N LYS A 142 2.26 -13.48 -1.09
CA LYS A 142 3.19 -13.50 0.04
C LYS A 142 3.95 -12.19 0.08
N VAL A 143 3.90 -11.50 1.19
CA VAL A 143 4.56 -10.23 1.45
C VAL A 143 5.37 -10.29 2.73
N GLN A 144 6.17 -9.27 2.97
CA GLN A 144 6.99 -9.14 4.17
C GLN A 144 6.98 -7.68 4.65
N GLY A 145 7.04 -7.50 5.97
CA GLY A 145 6.97 -6.20 6.62
C GLY A 145 5.54 -5.84 7.03
N ARG A 146 5.30 -5.73 8.33
CA ARG A 146 3.98 -5.50 8.92
C ARG A 146 4.01 -4.33 9.87
N ALA A 147 3.01 -3.47 9.84
CA ALA A 147 2.80 -2.50 10.91
C ALA A 147 2.31 -3.25 12.16
N VAL A 148 2.98 -3.03 13.29
CA VAL A 148 2.65 -3.67 14.57
C VAL A 148 2.14 -2.67 15.60
N LEU A 149 2.43 -1.38 15.43
CA LEU A 149 1.94 -0.32 16.28
C LEU A 149 1.80 0.97 15.46
N THR A 150 0.74 1.73 15.67
CA THR A 150 0.60 3.09 15.15
C THR A 150 0.15 4.03 16.26
N VAL A 151 0.87 5.14 16.40
CA VAL A 151 0.59 6.21 17.36
C VAL A 151 0.28 7.48 16.58
N VAL A 152 -0.78 8.19 17.00
CA VAL A 152 -1.20 9.47 16.43
C VAL A 152 -1.53 10.45 17.55
N GLY A 153 -0.89 11.60 17.57
CA GLY A 153 -1.04 12.61 18.62
C GLY A 153 -0.75 12.06 20.03
N GLY A 154 0.25 11.16 20.13
CA GLY A 154 0.61 10.51 21.38
C GLY A 154 -0.37 9.41 21.84
N LYS A 155 -1.36 9.04 21.02
CA LYS A 155 -2.31 7.99 21.33
C LYS A 155 -2.07 6.79 20.43
N GLU A 156 -2.05 5.61 21.03
CA GLU A 156 -2.05 4.35 20.32
C GLU A 156 -3.39 4.16 19.62
N VAL A 157 -3.36 4.06 18.27
CA VAL A 157 -4.55 3.90 17.43
C VAL A 157 -4.62 2.53 16.75
N TYR A 158 -3.51 1.80 16.75
CA TYR A 158 -3.40 0.43 16.26
C TYR A 158 -2.31 -0.31 17.03
N ASP A 159 -2.60 -1.53 17.49
CA ASP A 159 -1.67 -2.49 18.08
C ASP A 159 -2.03 -3.91 17.62
N ASP A 160 -1.14 -4.55 16.87
CA ASP A 160 -1.32 -5.90 16.33
C ASP A 160 -1.42 -6.97 17.44
N ASN A 161 -0.76 -6.74 18.59
CA ASN A 161 -0.83 -7.66 19.74
C ASN A 161 -2.21 -7.60 20.42
N TYR A 162 -2.85 -6.44 20.44
CA TYR A 162 -4.18 -6.27 21.01
C TYR A 162 -5.25 -6.90 20.13
N GLU A 163 -5.12 -6.80 18.81
CA GLU A 163 -6.06 -7.37 17.84
C GLU A 163 -5.96 -8.89 17.75
N SER A 164 -4.77 -9.46 17.95
CA SER A 164 -4.53 -10.91 17.92
C SER A 164 -5.19 -11.66 19.10
N ASN A 165 -5.65 -10.95 20.12
CA ASN A 165 -6.29 -11.49 21.33
C ASN A 165 -7.83 -11.34 21.31
N ARG A 166 -8.44 -10.93 20.20
CA ARG A 166 -9.88 -10.84 19.99
C ARG A 166 -10.35 -11.92 19.01
#